data_5acee39a73768e32f08f0e6a399d4ba2
#
_entry.id   5acee39a73768e32f08f0e6a399d4ba2
#
_cell.length_a   1.000
_cell.length_b   1.000
_cell.length_c   1.000
_cell.angle_alpha   90.00
_cell.angle_beta   90.00
_cell.angle_gamma   90.00
#
_symmetry.space_group_name_H-M   'P 1'
#
loop_
_entity.id
_entity.type
_entity.pdbx_description
1 polymer ?
#
loop_
_entity_poly.entity_id
_entity_poly.type
_entity_poly.pdbx_seq_one_letter_code
_entity_poly.pdbx_strand_id
1 'polypeptide(L)' 'MIKTYVIDTNVLIQAPYALHRFEENQVILPVVVLEELDHLKKADGEKGANARAAIRILENLRQKGDL' A
#
# COMPACT_ATOMS: atom_id res chain seq x y z
N MET A 1 9.69 9.73 17.48
CA MET A 1 10.38 8.46 17.24
C MET A 1 9.85 7.82 15.97
N ILE A 2 10.77 7.42 15.09
CA ILE A 2 10.39 6.77 13.85
C ILE A 2 10.17 5.28 14.13
N LYS A 3 9.03 4.76 13.70
CA LYS A 3 8.69 3.35 13.84
C LYS A 3 8.76 2.66 12.49
N THR A 4 9.01 1.37 12.51
CA THR A 4 9.02 0.55 11.31
C THR A 4 7.75 -0.30 11.27
N TYR A 5 7.03 -0.24 10.16
CA TYR A 5 5.80 -1.00 9.97
C TYR A 5 5.95 -1.95 8.80
N VAL A 6 5.45 -3.16 8.98
CA VAL A 6 5.32 -4.14 7.89
C VAL A 6 3.84 -4.18 7.53
N ILE A 7 3.53 -3.84 6.28
CA ILE A 7 2.14 -3.72 5.85
C ILE A 7 1.69 -5.01 5.17
N ASP A 8 0.53 -5.49 5.59
CA ASP A 8 -0.11 -6.66 5.00
C ASP A 8 -1.10 -6.24 3.92
N THR A 9 -1.30 -7.11 2.93
CA THR A 9 -2.22 -6.88 1.82
C THR A 9 -3.63 -6.55 2.31
N ASN A 10 -4.12 -7.26 3.33
CA ASN A 10 -5.46 -7.05 3.85
C ASN A 10 -5.69 -5.64 4.35
N VAL A 11 -4.68 -5.04 4.97
CA VAL A 11 -4.78 -3.66 5.43
C VAL A 11 -4.98 -2.72 4.25
N LEU A 12 -4.22 -2.94 3.19
CA LEU A 12 -4.26 -2.08 2.01
C LEU A 12 -5.58 -2.20 1.25
N ILE A 13 -6.16 -3.39 1.21
CA ILE A 13 -7.41 -3.61 0.51
C ILE A 13 -8.59 -3.00 1.28
N GLN A 14 -8.54 -3.08 2.59
CA GLN A 14 -9.62 -2.55 3.42
C GLN A 14 -9.54 -1.04 3.60
N ALA A 15 -8.33 -0.52 3.70
CA ALA A 15 -8.12 0.90 3.96
C ALA A 15 -6.86 1.42 3.31
N PRO A 16 -6.84 1.57 1.97
CA PRO A 16 -5.62 2.01 1.28
C PRO A 16 -5.12 3.36 1.77
N TYR A 17 -6.02 4.23 2.20
CA TYR A 17 -5.63 5.55 2.69
C TYR A 17 -4.93 5.51 4.04
N ALA A 18 -4.93 4.37 4.72
CA ALA A 18 -4.17 4.21 5.96
C ALA A 18 -2.68 4.40 5.74
N LEU A 19 -2.18 4.21 4.51
CA LEU A 19 -0.78 4.45 4.19
C LEU A 19 -0.33 5.86 4.52
N HIS A 20 -1.22 6.84 4.43
CA HIS A 20 -0.87 8.22 4.76
C HIS A 20 -0.53 8.41 6.23
N ARG A 21 -1.01 7.52 7.09
CA ARG A 21 -0.71 7.57 8.52
C ARG A 21 0.75 7.21 8.82
N PHE A 22 1.43 6.59 7.87
CA PHE A 22 2.78 6.11 8.06
C PHE A 22 3.83 6.97 7.37
N GLU A 23 3.46 8.13 6.83
CA GLU A 23 4.37 8.96 6.03
C GLU A 23 5.65 9.34 6.77
N GLU A 24 5.59 9.51 8.08
CA GLU A 24 6.75 9.89 8.88
C GLU A 24 7.53 8.69 9.42
N ASN A 25 7.08 7.48 9.09
CA ASN A 25 7.67 6.25 9.59
C ASN A 25 8.20 5.41 8.44
N GLN A 26 9.02 4.42 8.78
CA GLN A 26 9.48 3.46 7.79
C GLN A 26 8.38 2.44 7.52
N VAL A 27 8.12 2.19 6.25
CA VAL A 27 7.13 1.20 5.83
C VAL A 27 7.85 0.14 5.02
N ILE A 28 7.71 -1.10 5.43
CA ILE A 28 8.28 -2.24 4.73
C ILE A 28 7.15 -2.96 4.02
N LEU A 29 7.31 -3.11 2.71
CA LEU A 29 6.34 -3.82 1.87
C LEU A 29 6.98 -5.10 1.35
N PRO A 30 6.58 -6.27 1.86
CA PRO A 30 7.08 -7.52 1.29
C PRO A 30 6.73 -7.61 -0.19
N VAL A 31 7.62 -8.21 -0.97
CA VAL A 31 7.41 -8.36 -2.41
C VAL A 31 6.08 -9.06 -2.71
N VAL A 32 5.72 -10.04 -1.87
CA VAL A 32 4.47 -10.78 -2.08
C VAL A 32 3.25 -9.85 -1.99
N VAL A 33 3.30 -8.82 -1.15
CA VAL A 33 2.21 -7.86 -1.06
C VAL A 33 2.06 -7.08 -2.36
N LEU A 34 3.17 -6.67 -2.95
CA LEU A 34 3.14 -5.97 -4.23
C LEU A 34 2.59 -6.85 -5.34
N GLU A 35 2.96 -8.12 -5.35
CA GLU A 35 2.45 -9.07 -6.33
C GLU A 35 0.95 -9.30 -6.16
N GLU A 36 0.48 -9.41 -4.93
CA GLU A 36 -0.94 -9.56 -4.66
C GLU A 36 -1.74 -8.33 -5.09
N LEU A 37 -1.22 -7.14 -4.82
CA LEU A 37 -1.88 -5.91 -5.26
C LEU A 37 -1.95 -5.84 -6.78
N ASP A 38 -0.88 -6.21 -7.46
CA ASP A 38 -0.86 -6.21 -8.91
C ASP A 38 -1.89 -7.17 -9.49
N HIS A 39 -2.10 -8.30 -8.83
CA HIS A 39 -3.12 -9.25 -9.23
C HIS A 39 -4.53 -8.71 -8.94
N LEU A 40 -4.73 -8.15 -7.75
CA LEU A 40 -6.04 -7.68 -7.31
C LEU A 40 -6.51 -6.43 -8.04
N LYS A 41 -5.60 -5.63 -8.58
CA LYS A 41 -5.99 -4.40 -9.29
C LYS A 41 -6.89 -4.68 -10.49
N LYS A 42 -6.88 -5.91 -10.98
CA LYS A 42 -7.70 -6.33 -12.12
C LYS A 42 -9.08 -6.80 -11.69
N ALA A 43 -9.32 -6.95 -10.40
CA ALA A 43 -10.61 -7.42 -9.90
C ALA A 43 -11.67 -6.33 -10.01
N ASP A 44 -12.91 -6.77 -10.14
CA ASP A 44 -14.04 -5.86 -10.11
C ASP A 44 -14.41 -5.52 -8.67
N GLY A 45 -15.17 -4.44 -8.51
CA GLY A 45 -15.70 -4.07 -7.23
C GLY A 45 -14.69 -3.36 -6.34
N GLU A 46 -14.99 -3.37 -5.05
CA GLU A 46 -14.24 -2.60 -4.07
C GLU A 46 -12.81 -3.08 -3.89
N LYS A 47 -12.58 -4.39 -3.96
CA LYS A 47 -11.22 -4.92 -3.83
C LYS A 47 -10.30 -4.39 -4.91
N GLY A 48 -10.74 -4.41 -6.15
CA GLY A 48 -9.95 -3.91 -7.26
C GLY A 48 -9.72 -2.41 -7.14
N ALA A 49 -10.76 -1.67 -6.80
CA ALA A 49 -10.66 -0.22 -6.63
C ALA A 49 -9.67 0.13 -5.51
N ASN A 50 -9.74 -0.58 -4.40
CA ASN A 50 -8.84 -0.32 -3.28
C ASN A 50 -7.40 -0.73 -3.60
N ALA A 51 -7.22 -1.81 -4.33
CA ALA A 51 -5.87 -2.21 -4.76
C ALA A 51 -5.25 -1.16 -5.67
N ARG A 52 -6.02 -0.62 -6.61
CA ARG A 52 -5.54 0.45 -7.49
C ARG A 52 -5.22 1.72 -6.71
N ALA A 53 -6.04 2.05 -5.72
CA ALA A 53 -5.78 3.21 -4.86
C ALA A 53 -4.51 3.02 -4.04
N ALA A 54 -4.31 1.84 -3.49
CA ALA A 54 -3.11 1.54 -2.71
C ALA A 54 -1.85 1.65 -3.58
N ILE A 55 -1.90 1.11 -4.79
CA ILE A 55 -0.75 1.19 -5.72
C ILE A 55 -0.41 2.65 -6.02
N ARG A 56 -1.42 3.48 -6.24
CA ARG A 56 -1.22 4.89 -6.53
C ARG A 56 -0.56 5.61 -5.36
N ILE A 57 -1.02 5.33 -4.14
CA ILE A 57 -0.44 5.94 -2.95
C ILE A 57 1.01 5.50 -2.78
N LEU A 58 1.30 4.22 -2.99
CA LEU A 58 2.65 3.70 -2.88
C LEU A 58 3.59 4.34 -3.90
N GLU A 59 3.11 4.54 -5.13
CA GLU A 59 3.91 5.20 -6.15
C GLU A 59 4.24 6.64 -5.75
N ASN A 60 3.28 7.36 -5.18
CA ASN A 60 3.51 8.72 -4.71
C ASN A 60 4.54 8.76 -3.59
N LEU A 61 4.47 7.85 -2.66
CA LEU A 61 5.43 7.77 -1.55
C LEU A 61 6.83 7.45 -2.08
N ARG A 62 6.91 6.57 -3.07
CA ARG A 62 8.17 6.20 -3.69
C ARG A 62 8.81 7.41 -4.37
N GLN A 63 8.02 8.22 -5.08
CA GLN A 63 8.53 9.41 -5.76
C GLN A 63 9.06 10.43 -4.76
N LYS A 64 8.49 10.47 -3.56
CA LYS A 64 8.98 11.36 -2.50
C LYS A 64 10.22 10.81 -1.80
N GLY A 65 10.65 9.59 -2.13
CA GLY A 65 11.78 8.96 -1.51
C GLY A 65 11.48 8.32 -0.17
N ASP A 66 10.21 8.07 0.13
CA ASP A 66 9.81 7.47 1.40
C ASP A 66 9.84 5.94 1.39
N LEU A 67 10.08 5.37 0.25
CA LEU A 67 10.16 3.91 0.11
C LEU A 67 11.49 3.51 -0.52
#